data_f428003d04a2ccb603e3817032d31e04
#
_entry.id   f428003d04a2ccb603e3817032d31e04
#
_cell.length_a   1.000
_cell.length_b   1.000
_cell.length_c   1.000
_cell.angle_alpha   90.00
_cell.angle_beta   90.00
_cell.angle_gamma   90.00
#
_symmetry.space_group_name_H-M   'P 1'
#
loop_
_entity.id
_entity.type
_entity.pdbx_description
1 polymer ?
#
loop_
_entity_poly.entity_id
_entity_poly.type
_entity_poly.pdbx_seq_one_letter_code
_entity_poly.pdbx_strand_id
1 'polypeptide(L)'
;LQGGPGYPSPRFGTFTGGWMNRLLQDYRVVLLDQRGTGQSTRMDAQALAHLGTDEEKAAYLRHFRQDQIVYDAEALRRELCGDDPWTTLGQSFGGFITTSYLSLAPQGLKASLITGGLPGLVHVDEIYRLTYERTAARNRAYFQRHPGDERTVRELCAHLADTEETLPTGERLSPAR
;
A
#
# COMPACT_ATOMS: atom_id res chain seq x y z
N LEU A 1 -2.98 -8.65 -6.15
CA LEU A 1 -2.19 -8.07 -5.05
C LEU A 1 -2.40 -6.58 -5.01
N GLN A 2 -2.99 -6.10 -3.92
CA GLN A 2 -3.42 -4.72 -3.77
C GLN A 2 -2.23 -3.79 -3.49
N GLY A 3 -2.37 -2.56 -3.95
CA GLY A 3 -1.44 -1.47 -3.66
C GLY A 3 -1.65 -0.83 -2.29
N GLY A 4 -1.09 0.31 -2.09
CA GLY A 4 -1.03 1.04 -0.83
C GLY A 4 0.43 1.33 -0.47
N PRO A 5 1.00 0.67 0.54
CA PRO A 5 0.46 -0.40 1.42
C PRO A 5 -0.68 0.05 2.34
N GLY A 6 -1.40 -0.94 2.88
CA GLY A 6 -2.39 -0.71 3.94
C GLY A 6 -3.86 -0.68 3.47
N TYR A 7 -4.13 -0.77 2.17
CA TYR A 7 -5.50 -0.81 1.68
C TYR A 7 -6.03 -2.25 1.52
N PRO A 8 -7.31 -2.50 1.88
CA PRO A 8 -7.95 -3.77 1.63
C PRO A 8 -8.16 -3.98 0.12
N SER A 9 -8.31 -5.22 -0.28
CA SER A 9 -8.75 -5.54 -1.62
C SER A 9 -10.18 -5.03 -1.85
N PRO A 10 -10.50 -4.56 -3.07
CA PRO A 10 -11.86 -4.17 -3.41
C PRO A 10 -12.82 -5.34 -3.25
N ARG A 11 -14.09 -5.05 -2.99
CA ARG A 11 -15.15 -6.06 -2.89
C ARG A 11 -15.93 -6.15 -4.19
N PHE A 12 -16.34 -7.37 -4.55
CA PHE A 12 -17.30 -7.56 -5.64
C PHE A 12 -18.58 -6.79 -5.30
N GLY A 13 -19.10 -6.02 -6.25
CA GLY A 13 -20.25 -5.13 -6.05
C GLY A 13 -19.90 -3.66 -5.89
N THR A 14 -18.67 -3.32 -5.44
CA THR A 14 -18.16 -1.94 -5.52
C THR A 14 -17.45 -1.64 -6.84
N PHE A 15 -17.10 -2.67 -7.59
CA PHE A 15 -16.55 -2.56 -8.94
C PHE A 15 -17.64 -2.65 -10.00
N THR A 16 -17.95 -1.54 -10.61
CA THR A 16 -18.85 -1.46 -11.76
C THR A 16 -18.04 -1.05 -12.99
N GLY A 17 -17.49 -2.01 -13.72
CA GLY A 17 -16.86 -1.73 -15.00
C GLY A 17 -15.33 -1.93 -15.03
N GLY A 18 -14.71 -1.57 -16.16
CA GLY A 18 -13.29 -1.58 -16.36
C GLY A 18 -12.66 -2.98 -16.51
N TRP A 19 -11.39 -3.08 -16.17
CA TRP A 19 -10.57 -4.27 -16.35
C TRP A 19 -11.04 -5.49 -15.54
N MET A 20 -11.65 -5.28 -14.36
CA MET A 20 -12.15 -6.37 -13.52
C MET A 20 -13.24 -7.18 -14.22
N ASN A 21 -14.21 -6.50 -14.86
CA ASN A 21 -15.26 -7.16 -15.62
C ASN A 21 -14.70 -7.99 -16.78
N ARG A 22 -13.61 -7.52 -17.39
CA ARG A 22 -12.92 -8.29 -18.43
C ARG A 22 -12.23 -9.52 -17.87
N LEU A 23 -11.55 -9.40 -16.72
CA LEU A 23 -10.90 -10.55 -16.07
C LEU A 23 -11.89 -11.61 -15.63
N LEU A 24 -13.05 -11.23 -15.11
CA LEU A 24 -14.06 -12.17 -14.63
C LEU A 24 -14.69 -13.02 -15.76
N GLN A 25 -14.49 -12.65 -17.03
CA GLN A 25 -14.94 -13.48 -18.15
C GLN A 25 -14.08 -14.72 -18.37
N ASP A 26 -12.77 -14.61 -18.06
CA ASP A 26 -11.79 -15.66 -18.39
C ASP A 26 -11.12 -16.27 -17.15
N TYR A 27 -11.24 -15.62 -15.98
CA TYR A 27 -10.52 -15.99 -14.77
C TYR A 27 -11.43 -16.10 -13.55
N ARG A 28 -11.11 -17.06 -12.69
CA ARG A 28 -11.53 -17.01 -11.29
C ARG A 28 -10.59 -16.03 -10.57
N VAL A 29 -11.12 -14.90 -10.11
CA VAL A 29 -10.34 -13.83 -9.48
C VAL A 29 -10.35 -13.99 -7.97
N VAL A 30 -9.18 -14.07 -7.35
CA VAL A 30 -8.99 -14.07 -5.89
C VAL A 30 -8.55 -12.68 -5.44
N LEU A 31 -9.33 -12.07 -4.55
CA LEU A 31 -9.05 -10.77 -3.95
C LEU A 31 -8.57 -10.99 -2.53
N LEU A 32 -7.24 -10.88 -2.34
CA LEU A 32 -6.59 -11.11 -1.06
C LEU A 32 -6.56 -9.81 -0.24
N ASP A 33 -7.17 -9.82 0.93
CA ASP A 33 -6.81 -8.87 1.98
C ASP A 33 -5.46 -9.31 2.55
N GLN A 34 -4.43 -8.59 2.19
CA GLN A 34 -3.08 -8.88 2.68
C GLN A 34 -3.02 -8.71 4.20
N ARG A 35 -2.09 -9.41 4.86
CA ARG A 35 -1.87 -9.23 6.29
C ARG A 35 -1.74 -7.73 6.63
N GLY A 36 -2.36 -7.28 7.69
CA GLY A 36 -2.46 -5.88 8.07
C GLY A 36 -3.61 -5.10 7.44
N THR A 37 -4.40 -5.71 6.53
CA THR A 37 -5.45 -5.00 5.78
C THR A 37 -6.80 -5.70 5.83
N GLY A 38 -7.86 -4.93 5.62
CA GLY A 38 -9.22 -5.45 5.42
C GLY A 38 -9.70 -6.33 6.56
N GLN A 39 -10.08 -7.56 6.22
CA GLN A 39 -10.55 -8.57 7.17
C GLN A 39 -9.42 -9.48 7.70
N SER A 40 -8.20 -9.31 7.22
CA SER A 40 -7.03 -9.98 7.77
C SER A 40 -6.58 -9.32 9.08
N THR A 41 -5.58 -9.92 9.75
CA THR A 41 -5.04 -9.38 11.00
C THR A 41 -4.73 -7.90 10.89
N ARG A 42 -5.38 -7.10 11.70
CA ARG A 42 -5.25 -5.65 11.68
C ARG A 42 -3.85 -5.21 12.14
N MET A 43 -3.30 -4.20 11.48
CA MET A 43 -2.04 -3.56 11.83
C MET A 43 -2.24 -2.05 11.90
N ASP A 44 -2.25 -1.52 13.11
CA ASP A 44 -2.33 -0.09 13.41
C ASP A 44 -1.64 0.24 14.73
N ALA A 45 -1.66 1.49 15.12
CA ALA A 45 -1.07 1.95 16.36
C ALA A 45 -1.66 1.24 17.59
N GLN A 46 -2.96 0.87 17.54
CA GLN A 46 -3.62 0.17 18.65
C GLN A 46 -3.09 -1.27 18.77
N ALA A 47 -2.88 -1.97 17.65
CA ALA A 47 -2.28 -3.30 17.65
C ALA A 47 -0.86 -3.28 18.23
N LEU A 48 -0.08 -2.23 17.94
CA LEU A 48 1.27 -2.05 18.47
C LEU A 48 1.30 -1.61 19.93
N ALA A 49 0.24 -0.96 20.44
CA ALA A 49 0.18 -0.47 21.80
C ALA A 49 0.21 -1.59 22.86
N HIS A 50 -0.14 -2.83 22.48
CA HIS A 50 -0.08 -4.00 23.37
C HIS A 50 1.33 -4.59 23.52
N LEU A 51 2.29 -4.14 22.71
CA LEU A 51 3.69 -4.58 22.75
C LEU A 51 4.50 -3.64 23.63
N GLY A 52 5.34 -4.22 24.51
CA GLY A 52 6.00 -3.47 25.57
C GLY A 52 7.18 -2.64 25.09
N THR A 53 8.05 -3.22 24.24
CA THR A 53 9.29 -2.59 23.81
C THR A 53 9.30 -2.27 22.31
N ASP A 54 10.20 -1.40 21.89
CA ASP A 54 10.36 -1.07 20.47
C ASP A 54 10.94 -2.27 19.70
N GLU A 55 11.74 -3.11 20.33
CA GLU A 55 12.24 -4.36 19.77
C GLU A 55 11.10 -5.34 19.47
N GLU A 56 10.16 -5.48 20.40
CA GLU A 56 8.97 -6.32 20.19
C GLU A 56 8.09 -5.78 19.07
N LYS A 57 7.87 -4.46 19.01
CA LYS A 57 7.15 -3.80 17.93
C LYS A 57 7.85 -4.02 16.58
N ALA A 58 9.18 -3.84 16.53
CA ALA A 58 9.95 -4.06 15.31
C ALA A 58 9.91 -5.54 14.87
N ALA A 59 9.98 -6.49 15.80
CA ALA A 59 9.86 -7.90 15.51
C ALA A 59 8.48 -8.25 14.95
N TYR A 60 7.43 -7.69 15.53
CA TYR A 60 6.06 -7.87 15.06
C TYR A 60 5.85 -7.27 13.67
N LEU A 61 6.34 -6.06 13.41
CA LEU A 61 6.24 -5.39 12.11
C LEU A 61 6.93 -6.17 10.97
N ARG A 62 7.97 -6.97 11.27
CA ARG A 62 8.61 -7.82 10.26
C ARG A 62 7.67 -8.84 9.64
N HIS A 63 6.60 -9.23 10.35
CA HIS A 63 5.59 -10.14 9.81
C HIS A 63 4.70 -9.49 8.74
N PHE A 64 4.75 -8.17 8.56
CA PHE A 64 3.92 -7.44 7.59
C PHE A 64 4.69 -6.99 6.33
N ARG A 65 5.87 -7.53 6.12
CA ARG A 65 6.69 -7.26 4.94
C ARG A 65 6.17 -7.99 3.71
N GLN A 66 6.58 -7.51 2.54
CA GLN A 66 6.14 -8.06 1.25
C GLN A 66 6.50 -9.54 1.04
N ASP A 67 7.63 -10.01 1.57
CA ASP A 67 8.03 -11.42 1.53
C ASP A 67 7.02 -12.32 2.25
N GLN A 68 6.51 -11.86 3.39
CA GLN A 68 5.51 -12.57 4.15
C GLN A 68 4.15 -12.64 3.43
N ILE A 69 3.80 -11.60 2.68
CA ILE A 69 2.60 -11.58 1.83
C ILE A 69 2.74 -12.60 0.69
N VAL A 70 3.95 -12.78 0.15
CA VAL A 70 4.21 -13.83 -0.85
C VAL A 70 3.97 -15.21 -0.27
N TYR A 71 4.43 -15.49 0.96
CA TYR A 71 4.19 -16.78 1.60
C TYR A 71 2.71 -17.05 1.87
N ASP A 72 1.94 -16.03 2.27
CA ASP A 72 0.48 -16.15 2.37
C ASP A 72 -0.16 -16.47 1.03
N ALA A 73 0.25 -15.77 -0.01
CA ALA A 73 -0.26 -15.99 -1.36
C ALA A 73 0.04 -17.40 -1.85
N GLU A 74 1.24 -17.94 -1.59
CA GLU A 74 1.60 -19.33 -1.92
C GLU A 74 0.79 -20.36 -1.12
N ALA A 75 0.54 -20.11 0.16
CA ALA A 75 -0.31 -20.99 0.97
C ALA A 75 -1.74 -21.03 0.39
N LEU A 76 -2.30 -19.87 0.06
CA LEU A 76 -3.61 -19.77 -0.58
C LEU A 76 -3.65 -20.42 -1.97
N ARG A 77 -2.60 -20.22 -2.79
CA ARG A 77 -2.52 -20.86 -4.10
C ARG A 77 -2.59 -22.38 -3.96
N ARG A 78 -1.79 -22.97 -3.07
CA ARG A 78 -1.76 -24.40 -2.84
C ARG A 78 -3.10 -24.95 -2.37
N GLU A 79 -3.77 -24.23 -1.49
CA GLU A 79 -5.11 -24.62 -1.01
C GLU A 79 -6.17 -24.54 -2.11
N LEU A 80 -6.12 -23.49 -2.96
CA LEU A 80 -7.16 -23.23 -3.97
C LEU A 80 -6.91 -23.92 -5.32
N CYS A 81 -5.64 -24.17 -5.67
CA CYS A 81 -5.21 -24.62 -6.99
C CYS A 81 -4.28 -25.83 -6.95
N GLY A 82 -3.90 -26.32 -5.77
CA GLY A 82 -2.91 -27.39 -5.65
C GLY A 82 -1.54 -26.96 -6.20
N ASP A 83 -0.98 -27.77 -7.10
CA ASP A 83 0.31 -27.46 -7.72
C ASP A 83 0.21 -26.53 -8.94
N ASP A 84 -1.00 -26.23 -9.41
CA ASP A 84 -1.19 -25.39 -10.58
C ASP A 84 -0.73 -23.93 -10.30
N PRO A 85 0.09 -23.35 -11.18
CA PRO A 85 0.50 -21.97 -11.06
C PRO A 85 -0.62 -21.02 -11.43
N TRP A 86 -0.71 -19.88 -10.74
CA TRP A 86 -1.70 -18.86 -11.04
C TRP A 86 -1.10 -17.62 -11.70
N THR A 87 -1.96 -16.74 -12.18
CA THR A 87 -1.57 -15.42 -12.68
C THR A 87 -1.75 -14.38 -11.60
N THR A 88 -0.74 -13.54 -11.38
CA THR A 88 -0.83 -12.41 -10.44
C THR A 88 -1.01 -11.09 -11.18
N LEU A 89 -1.82 -10.21 -10.58
CA LEU A 89 -1.92 -8.81 -10.94
C LEU A 89 -1.53 -7.97 -9.72
N GLY A 90 -0.47 -7.18 -9.84
CA GLY A 90 0.03 -6.29 -8.80
C GLY A 90 -0.02 -4.83 -9.22
N GLN A 91 -0.68 -3.98 -8.42
CA GLN A 91 -0.75 -2.55 -8.65
C GLN A 91 0.00 -1.81 -7.53
N SER A 92 0.85 -0.83 -7.88
CA SER A 92 1.61 -0.02 -6.91
C SER A 92 2.44 -0.92 -5.97
N PHE A 93 2.22 -0.91 -4.65
CA PHE A 93 2.87 -1.83 -3.71
C PHE A 93 2.63 -3.31 -4.06
N GLY A 94 1.49 -3.65 -4.64
CA GLY A 94 1.23 -4.98 -5.20
C GLY A 94 2.20 -5.38 -6.31
N GLY A 95 2.73 -4.40 -7.06
CA GLY A 95 3.82 -4.63 -8.02
C GLY A 95 5.13 -5.02 -7.33
N PHE A 96 5.48 -4.39 -6.20
CA PHE A 96 6.65 -4.77 -5.39
C PHE A 96 6.50 -6.18 -4.82
N ILE A 97 5.29 -6.53 -4.34
CA ILE A 97 5.01 -7.89 -3.88
C ILE A 97 5.15 -8.89 -5.03
N THR A 98 4.67 -8.55 -6.23
CA THR A 98 4.78 -9.41 -7.42
C THR A 98 6.24 -9.62 -7.83
N THR A 99 7.09 -8.60 -7.78
CA THR A 99 8.54 -8.77 -8.05
C THR A 99 9.22 -9.64 -7.00
N SER A 100 8.82 -9.53 -5.73
CA SER A 100 9.29 -10.44 -4.69
C SER A 100 8.79 -11.87 -4.91
N TYR A 101 7.56 -12.04 -5.38
CA TYR A 101 6.99 -13.34 -5.69
C TYR A 101 7.77 -14.05 -6.81
N LEU A 102 8.12 -13.32 -7.88
CA LEU A 102 8.96 -13.82 -8.96
C LEU A 102 10.34 -14.30 -8.47
N SER A 103 10.83 -13.74 -7.38
CA SER A 103 12.12 -14.12 -6.79
C SER A 103 12.01 -15.26 -5.79
N LEU A 104 10.94 -15.30 -4.99
CA LEU A 104 10.80 -16.23 -3.86
C LEU A 104 10.09 -17.53 -4.23
N ALA A 105 9.11 -17.46 -5.14
CA ALA A 105 8.30 -18.62 -5.54
C ALA A 105 7.88 -18.57 -7.02
N PRO A 106 8.83 -18.47 -7.97
CA PRO A 106 8.52 -18.32 -9.40
C PRO A 106 7.73 -19.51 -9.96
N GLN A 107 7.89 -20.70 -9.38
CA GLN A 107 7.17 -21.91 -9.79
C GLN A 107 5.65 -21.84 -9.55
N GLY A 108 5.19 -20.98 -8.64
CA GLY A 108 3.78 -20.72 -8.37
C GLY A 108 3.13 -19.76 -9.36
N LEU A 109 3.90 -19.19 -10.30
CA LEU A 109 3.46 -18.16 -11.20
C LEU A 109 3.41 -18.63 -12.65
N LYS A 110 2.23 -18.55 -13.27
CA LYS A 110 2.02 -18.73 -14.71
C LYS A 110 2.34 -17.44 -15.48
N ALA A 111 1.91 -16.32 -14.94
CA ALA A 111 2.16 -15.00 -15.49
C ALA A 111 2.05 -13.93 -14.38
N SER A 112 2.70 -12.80 -14.58
CA SER A 112 2.68 -11.67 -13.64
C SER A 112 2.44 -10.37 -14.39
N LEU A 113 1.34 -9.69 -14.02
CA LEU A 113 0.96 -8.39 -14.55
C LEU A 113 1.27 -7.32 -13.49
N ILE A 114 2.08 -6.34 -13.83
CA ILE A 114 2.50 -5.27 -12.91
C ILE A 114 2.07 -3.93 -13.48
N THR A 115 1.25 -3.21 -12.73
CA THR A 115 0.77 -1.87 -13.09
C THR A 115 1.28 -0.84 -12.09
N GLY A 116 2.40 -0.19 -12.43
CA GLY A 116 3.12 0.72 -11.53
C GLY A 116 3.65 -0.03 -10.28
N GLY A 117 4.83 0.19 -9.85
CA GLY A 117 5.39 -0.49 -8.67
C GLY A 117 6.51 -1.45 -9.05
N LEU A 118 7.36 -1.03 -9.96
CA LEU A 118 8.67 -1.65 -10.13
C LEU A 118 9.64 -0.99 -9.16
N PRO A 119 10.25 -1.75 -8.24
CA PRO A 119 11.20 -1.19 -7.28
C PRO A 119 12.50 -0.77 -7.97
N GLY A 120 13.07 0.34 -7.53
CA GLY A 120 14.46 0.67 -7.82
C GLY A 120 15.42 -0.21 -6.99
N LEU A 121 16.62 -0.45 -7.52
CA LEU A 121 17.69 -1.16 -6.81
C LEU A 121 18.54 -0.19 -5.96
N VAL A 122 17.87 0.74 -5.26
CA VAL A 122 18.51 1.75 -4.42
C VAL A 122 17.85 1.74 -3.04
N HIS A 123 18.58 2.22 -2.04
CA HIS A 123 18.04 2.33 -0.69
C HIS A 123 16.85 3.30 -0.65
N VAL A 124 15.88 3.01 0.18
CA VAL A 124 14.63 3.79 0.28
C VAL A 124 14.89 5.27 0.61
N ASP A 125 15.88 5.57 1.43
CA ASP A 125 16.25 6.95 1.80
C ASP A 125 16.67 7.78 0.58
N GLU A 126 17.38 7.15 -0.38
CA GLU A 126 17.76 7.84 -1.61
C GLU A 126 16.53 8.16 -2.49
N ILE A 127 15.57 7.24 -2.54
CA ILE A 127 14.29 7.49 -3.23
C ILE A 127 13.57 8.66 -2.59
N TYR A 128 13.46 8.69 -1.25
CA TYR A 128 12.81 9.78 -0.54
C TYR A 128 13.54 11.11 -0.74
N ARG A 129 14.87 11.12 -0.64
CA ARG A 129 15.67 12.33 -0.87
C ARG A 129 15.35 12.96 -2.23
N LEU A 130 15.40 12.17 -3.30
CA LEU A 130 15.10 12.62 -4.66
C LEU A 130 13.64 13.06 -4.83
N THR A 131 12.71 12.35 -4.18
CA THR A 131 11.29 12.66 -4.23
C THR A 131 11.00 13.98 -3.52
N TYR A 132 11.56 14.21 -2.33
CA TYR A 132 11.41 15.47 -1.60
C TYR A 132 11.99 16.67 -2.36
N GLU A 133 13.16 16.53 -2.98
CA GLU A 133 13.75 17.58 -3.81
C GLU A 133 12.82 17.98 -4.98
N ARG A 134 12.26 16.98 -5.67
CA ARG A 134 11.30 17.19 -6.78
C ARG A 134 10.00 17.82 -6.28
N THR A 135 9.47 17.35 -5.16
CA THR A 135 8.26 17.89 -4.55
C THR A 135 8.46 19.35 -4.15
N ALA A 136 9.58 19.67 -3.49
CA ALA A 136 9.91 21.04 -3.13
C ALA A 136 10.05 21.94 -4.36
N ALA A 137 10.64 21.45 -5.44
CA ALA A 137 10.72 22.22 -6.70
C ALA A 137 9.34 22.49 -7.31
N ARG A 138 8.44 21.48 -7.31
CA ARG A 138 7.05 21.65 -7.78
C ARG A 138 6.26 22.61 -6.91
N ASN A 139 6.41 22.56 -5.60
CA ASN A 139 5.75 23.48 -4.68
C ASN A 139 6.23 24.92 -4.91
N ARG A 140 7.54 25.13 -5.07
CA ARG A 140 8.06 26.46 -5.44
C ARG A 140 7.46 26.98 -6.76
N ALA A 141 7.41 26.15 -7.79
CA ALA A 141 6.82 26.51 -9.08
C ALA A 141 5.30 26.79 -8.98
N TYR A 142 4.60 26.10 -8.11
CA TYR A 142 3.18 26.35 -7.83
C TYR A 142 3.00 27.71 -7.14
N PHE A 143 3.70 27.96 -6.03
CA PHE A 143 3.58 29.19 -5.27
C PHE A 143 4.09 30.43 -6.01
N GLN A 144 5.00 30.28 -6.97
CA GLN A 144 5.35 31.38 -7.88
C GLN A 144 4.17 31.79 -8.76
N ARG A 145 3.31 30.84 -9.16
CA ARG A 145 2.10 31.12 -9.96
C ARG A 145 0.92 31.57 -9.08
N HIS A 146 0.90 31.14 -7.82
CA HIS A 146 -0.17 31.37 -6.86
C HIS A 146 0.40 31.86 -5.51
N PRO A 147 0.94 33.06 -5.45
CA PRO A 147 1.69 33.54 -4.26
C PRO A 147 0.83 33.68 -3.00
N GLY A 148 -0.49 33.89 -3.14
CA GLY A 148 -1.41 33.92 -2.01
C GLY A 148 -1.61 32.60 -1.31
N ASP A 149 -1.49 31.49 -2.04
CA ASP A 149 -1.80 30.17 -1.54
C ASP A 149 -0.75 29.67 -0.53
N GLU A 150 0.51 30.09 -0.65
CA GLU A 150 1.55 29.70 0.31
C GLU A 150 1.22 30.17 1.73
N ARG A 151 0.73 31.41 1.85
CA ARG A 151 0.28 31.95 3.15
C ARG A 151 -0.91 31.16 3.68
N THR A 152 -1.92 30.95 2.86
CA THR A 152 -3.14 30.20 3.25
C THR A 152 -2.80 28.77 3.71
N VAL A 153 -1.91 28.07 3.00
CA VAL A 153 -1.47 26.72 3.40
C VAL A 153 -0.73 26.76 4.73
N ARG A 154 0.15 27.74 4.96
CA ARG A 154 0.87 27.90 6.24
C ARG A 154 -0.08 28.20 7.41
N GLU A 155 -1.04 29.09 7.19
CA GLU A 155 -2.06 29.43 8.19
C GLU A 155 -2.93 28.22 8.53
N LEU A 156 -3.35 27.44 7.52
CA LEU A 156 -4.09 26.20 7.72
C LEU A 156 -3.27 25.16 8.50
N CYS A 157 -2.01 24.95 8.13
CA CYS A 157 -1.14 24.02 8.85
C CYS A 157 -0.93 24.45 10.31
N ALA A 158 -0.76 25.73 10.58
CA ALA A 158 -0.63 26.26 11.93
C ALA A 158 -1.93 26.03 12.73
N HIS A 159 -3.07 26.35 12.13
CA HIS A 159 -4.38 26.09 12.77
C HIS A 159 -4.55 24.62 13.15
N LEU A 160 -4.26 23.69 12.22
CA LEU A 160 -4.38 22.25 12.48
C LEU A 160 -3.34 21.71 13.47
N ALA A 161 -2.23 22.40 13.68
CA ALA A 161 -1.26 22.03 14.70
C ALA A 161 -1.74 22.42 16.11
N ASP A 162 -2.47 23.55 16.21
CA ASP A 162 -2.89 24.16 17.47
C ASP A 162 -4.31 23.75 17.90
N THR A 163 -5.08 23.13 17.01
CA THR A 163 -6.48 22.75 17.25
C THR A 163 -6.70 21.24 17.14
N GLU A 164 -7.79 20.76 17.74
CA GLU A 164 -8.24 19.38 17.62
C GLU A 164 -9.44 19.28 16.67
N GLU A 165 -9.16 19.44 15.38
CA GLU A 165 -10.18 19.23 14.36
C GLU A 165 -10.40 17.74 14.10
N THR A 166 -11.66 17.32 14.12
CA THR A 166 -12.03 15.91 13.92
C THR A 166 -12.88 15.76 12.68
N LEU A 167 -12.53 14.81 11.84
CA LEU A 167 -13.31 14.43 10.66
C LEU A 167 -14.61 13.72 11.08
N PRO A 168 -15.65 13.69 10.22
CA PRO A 168 -16.87 12.92 10.48
C PRO A 168 -16.63 11.44 10.75
N THR A 169 -15.48 10.91 10.37
CA THR A 169 -15.02 9.53 10.64
C THR A 169 -14.50 9.33 12.07
N GLY A 170 -14.37 10.40 12.87
CA GLY A 170 -13.76 10.37 14.20
C GLY A 170 -12.23 10.49 14.20
N GLU A 171 -11.60 10.62 13.04
CA GLU A 171 -10.14 10.80 12.95
C GLU A 171 -9.76 12.26 13.17
N ARG A 172 -8.68 12.48 13.93
CA ARG A 172 -8.09 13.82 14.09
C ARG A 172 -7.42 14.25 12.78
N LEU A 173 -7.76 15.45 12.33
CA LEU A 173 -7.06 16.10 11.22
C LEU A 173 -5.78 16.75 11.72
N SER A 174 -4.68 16.58 11.03
CA SER A 174 -3.37 17.15 11.37
C SER A 174 -2.66 17.68 10.12
N PRO A 175 -1.64 18.57 10.26
CA PRO A 175 -0.88 19.08 9.11
C PRO A 175 -0.17 18.01 8.28
N ALA A 176 0.04 16.83 8.83
CA ALA A 176 0.71 15.71 8.18
C ALA A 176 -0.24 14.77 7.42
N ARG A 177 -1.54 15.07 7.41
CA ARG A 177 -2.58 14.27 6.76
C ARG A 177 -3.33 15.01 5.67
#